data_51dedcc68fd8d60d8e23053341343c33
#
_entry.id   51dedcc68fd8d60d8e23053341343c33
#
_cell.length_a   1.000
_cell.length_b   1.000
_cell.length_c   1.000
_cell.angle_alpha   90.00
_cell.angle_beta   90.00
_cell.angle_gamma   90.00
#
_symmetry.space_group_name_H-M   'P 1'
#
loop_
_entity.id
_entity.type
_entity.pdbx_description
1 polymer ?
#
loop_
_entity_poly.entity_id
_entity_poly.type
_entity_poly.pdbx_seq_one_letter_code
_entity_poly.pdbx_strand_id
1 'polypeptide(L)'
;FDTESTLQSLAPANPSIKFALIDDTFTTPEPNATALYYKTQQAAFLAGYLSAGYSKAKIVGELGNEPVPPVVDYLDGFYTGVMYYNKVNHASVKVIGWNAKKKTGEFMGSFTDENKSQTIASQELNQGADIVYSVGGQQGTAAAIQQAGGPSAGVSEIWVDEDGCDPYPSDCKDLLTSVEKNITPSLYAVLKSDVTGSFKGGGEYLGTLADNGVGIAPYHDFASKVPAKLQAAVKALAAKIKSGAINPDPYDKV
;
A
#
# COMPACT_ATOMS: atom_id res chain seq x y z
N PHE A 1 -2.51 12.16 -9.03
CA PHE A 1 -3.98 12.08 -8.90
C PHE A 1 -4.59 13.30 -9.57
N ASP A 2 -5.88 13.31 -9.89
CA ASP A 2 -6.60 14.34 -10.65
C ASP A 2 -6.14 14.57 -12.10
N THR A 3 -5.40 13.65 -12.69
CA THR A 3 -4.99 13.74 -14.08
C THR A 3 -5.90 12.96 -15.03
N GLU A 4 -6.78 12.10 -14.50
CA GLU A 4 -7.70 11.27 -15.30
C GLU A 4 -8.55 12.14 -16.23
N SER A 5 -9.28 13.12 -15.70
CA SER A 5 -10.17 13.99 -16.49
C SER A 5 -9.41 14.79 -17.56
N THR A 6 -8.18 15.21 -17.24
CA THR A 6 -7.29 15.89 -18.19
C THR A 6 -6.87 14.95 -19.32
N LEU A 7 -6.41 13.73 -18.98
CA LEU A 7 -5.98 12.74 -19.96
C LEU A 7 -7.16 12.21 -20.79
N GLN A 8 -8.35 12.04 -20.17
CA GLN A 8 -9.58 11.67 -20.88
C GLN A 8 -9.95 12.69 -21.99
N SER A 9 -9.62 13.97 -21.76
CA SER A 9 -9.85 15.03 -22.75
C SER A 9 -8.73 15.13 -23.78
N LEU A 10 -7.47 14.93 -23.36
CA LEU A 10 -6.30 15.10 -24.22
C LEU A 10 -6.08 13.91 -25.17
N ALA A 11 -6.41 12.70 -24.76
CA ALA A 11 -6.15 11.51 -25.57
C ALA A 11 -6.85 11.54 -26.93
N PRO A 12 -8.17 11.76 -27.02
CA PRO A 12 -8.84 11.83 -28.32
C PRO A 12 -8.42 13.06 -29.16
N ALA A 13 -8.01 14.15 -28.49
CA ALA A 13 -7.53 15.35 -29.19
C ALA A 13 -6.10 15.18 -29.77
N ASN A 14 -5.36 14.17 -29.34
CA ASN A 14 -3.96 13.92 -29.74
C ASN A 14 -3.74 12.45 -30.14
N PRO A 15 -4.38 11.95 -31.22
CA PRO A 15 -4.40 10.51 -31.53
C PRO A 15 -3.03 9.91 -31.86
N SER A 16 -2.04 10.73 -32.20
CA SER A 16 -0.65 10.29 -32.45
C SER A 16 0.19 10.12 -31.18
N ILE A 17 -0.27 10.64 -30.03
CA ILE A 17 0.41 10.52 -28.74
C ILE A 17 -0.15 9.31 -27.99
N LYS A 18 0.73 8.53 -27.34
CA LYS A 18 0.31 7.45 -26.46
C LYS A 18 0.34 7.93 -25.01
N PHE A 19 -0.71 7.59 -24.26
CA PHE A 19 -0.87 8.00 -22.88
C PHE A 19 -0.89 6.77 -21.97
N ALA A 20 -0.23 6.87 -20.81
CA ALA A 20 -0.31 5.91 -19.73
C ALA A 20 -0.76 6.65 -18.46
N LEU A 21 -1.90 6.25 -17.91
CA LEU A 21 -2.43 6.77 -16.65
C LEU A 21 -2.02 5.81 -15.53
N ILE A 22 -1.34 6.29 -14.51
CA ILE A 22 -0.88 5.49 -13.36
C ILE A 22 -1.77 5.78 -12.17
N ASP A 23 -2.17 4.72 -11.45
CA ASP A 23 -2.99 4.76 -10.24
C ASP A 23 -4.40 5.31 -10.42
N ASP A 24 -4.90 5.28 -11.63
CA ASP A 24 -6.27 5.67 -11.91
C ASP A 24 -6.77 4.93 -13.16
N THR A 25 -8.05 5.06 -13.49
CA THR A 25 -8.67 4.40 -14.63
C THR A 25 -9.39 5.41 -15.52
N PHE A 26 -9.45 5.16 -16.82
CA PHE A 26 -10.24 5.97 -17.72
C PHE A 26 -11.73 5.65 -17.59
N THR A 27 -12.58 6.66 -17.48
CA THR A 27 -14.05 6.49 -17.50
C THR A 27 -14.55 6.01 -18.86
N THR A 28 -13.86 6.39 -19.94
CA THR A 28 -14.12 5.92 -21.31
C THR A 28 -12.83 5.42 -21.92
N PRO A 29 -12.81 4.18 -22.47
CA PRO A 29 -11.63 3.64 -23.14
C PRO A 29 -11.18 4.51 -24.32
N GLU A 30 -9.88 4.86 -24.36
CA GLU A 30 -9.29 5.65 -25.42
C GLU A 30 -8.27 4.81 -26.22
N PRO A 31 -8.35 4.77 -27.56
CA PRO A 31 -7.54 3.86 -28.38
C PRO A 31 -6.03 4.15 -28.34
N ASN A 32 -5.64 5.32 -27.85
CA ASN A 32 -4.24 5.74 -27.67
C ASN A 32 -3.85 5.91 -26.19
N ALA A 33 -4.66 5.42 -25.26
CA ALA A 33 -4.37 5.50 -23.84
C ALA A 33 -4.54 4.13 -23.14
N THR A 34 -3.77 3.90 -22.09
CA THR A 34 -3.89 2.72 -21.22
C THR A 34 -3.80 3.13 -19.76
N ALA A 35 -4.55 2.47 -18.89
CA ALA A 35 -4.47 2.63 -17.45
C ALA A 35 -3.55 1.57 -16.84
N LEU A 36 -2.81 1.94 -15.80
CA LEU A 36 -2.01 1.07 -14.96
C LEU A 36 -2.54 1.18 -13.53
N TYR A 37 -3.42 0.28 -13.14
CA TYR A 37 -4.01 0.21 -11.81
C TYR A 37 -3.43 -0.97 -11.03
N TYR A 38 -3.46 -0.91 -9.69
CA TYR A 38 -2.79 -1.90 -8.85
C TYR A 38 -3.71 -2.33 -7.70
N LYS A 39 -3.89 -3.63 -7.51
CA LYS A 39 -4.62 -4.20 -6.37
C LYS A 39 -3.76 -4.16 -5.09
N THR A 40 -3.45 -2.94 -4.65
CA THR A 40 -2.60 -2.69 -3.47
C THR A 40 -3.18 -3.29 -2.20
N GLN A 41 -4.50 -3.42 -2.10
CA GLN A 41 -5.19 -4.12 -1.01
C GLN A 41 -4.71 -5.56 -0.83
N GLN A 42 -4.20 -6.23 -1.87
CA GLN A 42 -3.65 -7.58 -1.74
C GLN A 42 -2.35 -7.62 -0.94
N ALA A 43 -1.45 -6.67 -1.21
CA ALA A 43 -0.18 -6.56 -0.51
C ALA A 43 -0.36 -5.93 0.89
N ALA A 44 -1.22 -4.91 1.00
CA ALA A 44 -1.57 -4.29 2.28
C ALA A 44 -2.21 -5.30 3.26
N PHE A 45 -3.01 -6.25 2.76
CA PHE A 45 -3.55 -7.35 3.57
C PHE A 45 -2.44 -8.21 4.20
N LEU A 46 -1.38 -8.50 3.46
CA LEU A 46 -0.22 -9.22 3.99
C LEU A 46 0.48 -8.41 5.08
N ALA A 47 0.64 -7.10 4.86
CA ALA A 47 1.25 -6.19 5.83
C ALA A 47 0.38 -6.06 7.10
N GLY A 48 -0.94 -5.97 6.98
CA GLY A 48 -1.86 -5.96 8.10
C GLY A 48 -1.81 -7.25 8.91
N TYR A 49 -1.79 -8.42 8.24
CA TYR A 49 -1.61 -9.71 8.90
C TYR A 49 -0.27 -9.81 9.64
N LEU A 50 0.81 -9.37 9.00
CA LEU A 50 2.14 -9.30 9.59
C LEU A 50 2.14 -8.43 10.84
N SER A 51 1.61 -7.20 10.74
CA SER A 51 1.53 -6.23 11.84
C SER A 51 0.77 -6.79 13.04
N ALA A 52 -0.38 -7.39 12.80
CA ALA A 52 -1.18 -7.99 13.85
C ALA A 52 -0.44 -9.11 14.58
N GLY A 53 0.35 -9.91 13.84
CA GLY A 53 1.16 -10.98 14.43
C GLY A 53 2.40 -10.48 15.15
N TYR A 54 2.99 -9.37 14.72
CA TYR A 54 4.21 -8.81 15.27
C TYR A 54 3.96 -7.84 16.43
N SER A 55 2.87 -7.06 16.38
CA SER A 55 2.50 -6.07 17.41
C SER A 55 2.48 -6.68 18.82
N LYS A 56 3.16 -6.03 19.75
CA LYS A 56 3.17 -6.35 21.19
C LYS A 56 2.05 -5.63 21.92
N ALA A 57 1.80 -4.37 21.56
CA ALA A 57 0.74 -3.55 22.14
C ALA A 57 -0.66 -4.01 21.74
N LYS A 58 -0.77 -4.78 20.64
CA LYS A 58 -2.04 -5.20 20.05
C LYS A 58 -2.90 -4.02 19.58
N ILE A 59 -2.25 -2.94 19.21
CA ILE A 59 -2.81 -1.74 18.59
C ILE A 59 -1.89 -1.36 17.44
N VAL A 60 -2.46 -1.23 16.25
CA VAL A 60 -1.75 -0.75 15.06
C VAL A 60 -2.48 0.47 14.51
N GLY A 61 -1.73 1.43 14.02
CA GLY A 61 -2.26 2.66 13.44
C GLY A 61 -2.21 2.63 11.93
N GLU A 62 -3.10 3.38 11.29
CA GLU A 62 -3.02 3.62 9.86
C GLU A 62 -3.55 5.01 9.49
N LEU A 63 -2.83 5.70 8.62
CA LEU A 63 -3.17 7.02 8.12
C LEU A 63 -3.01 7.09 6.60
N GLY A 64 -3.75 8.01 5.98
CA GLY A 64 -3.66 8.25 4.54
C GLY A 64 -3.38 9.70 4.20
N ASN A 65 -2.98 9.95 2.95
CA ASN A 65 -2.83 11.31 2.45
C ASN A 65 -4.21 11.93 2.12
N GLU A 66 -4.97 11.37 1.18
CA GLU A 66 -6.30 11.83 0.80
C GLU A 66 -7.26 10.65 0.58
N PRO A 67 -8.58 10.82 0.74
CA PRO A 67 -9.55 9.74 0.61
C PRO A 67 -9.87 9.41 -0.87
N VAL A 68 -8.84 9.17 -1.68
CA VAL A 68 -8.97 8.73 -3.08
C VAL A 68 -8.91 7.20 -3.17
N PRO A 69 -9.51 6.58 -4.22
CA PRO A 69 -9.63 5.13 -4.31
C PRO A 69 -8.32 4.36 -4.09
N PRO A 70 -7.18 4.68 -4.73
CA PRO A 70 -5.94 3.93 -4.51
C PRO A 70 -5.45 3.97 -3.06
N VAL A 71 -5.65 5.09 -2.35
CA VAL A 71 -5.29 5.22 -0.93
C VAL A 71 -6.22 4.39 -0.05
N VAL A 72 -7.52 4.42 -0.34
CA VAL A 72 -8.52 3.62 0.38
C VAL A 72 -8.25 2.12 0.22
N ASP A 73 -7.81 1.68 -0.96
CA ASP A 73 -7.43 0.28 -1.21
C ASP A 73 -6.29 -0.19 -0.29
N TYR A 74 -5.30 0.66 -0.05
CA TYR A 74 -4.23 0.38 0.91
C TYR A 74 -4.76 0.23 2.34
N LEU A 75 -5.55 1.21 2.80
CA LEU A 75 -6.09 1.21 4.16
C LEU A 75 -7.04 0.03 4.40
N ASP A 76 -7.96 -0.23 3.47
CA ASP A 76 -8.88 -1.37 3.56
C ASP A 76 -8.13 -2.71 3.56
N GLY A 77 -7.12 -2.84 2.72
CA GLY A 77 -6.30 -4.04 2.65
C GLY A 77 -5.61 -4.31 3.99
N PHE A 78 -4.98 -3.31 4.57
CA PHE A 78 -4.30 -3.43 5.86
C PHE A 78 -5.29 -3.79 6.97
N TYR A 79 -6.38 -3.03 7.10
CA TYR A 79 -7.44 -3.32 8.06
C TYR A 79 -7.95 -4.77 7.96
N THR A 80 -8.29 -5.20 6.75
CA THR A 80 -8.83 -6.56 6.54
C THR A 80 -7.80 -7.65 6.83
N GLY A 81 -6.52 -7.38 6.60
CA GLY A 81 -5.42 -8.25 6.98
C GLY A 81 -5.32 -8.44 8.50
N VAL A 82 -5.44 -7.35 9.28
CA VAL A 82 -5.50 -7.40 10.76
C VAL A 82 -6.73 -8.19 11.22
N MET A 83 -7.90 -7.92 10.64
CA MET A 83 -9.13 -8.64 11.00
C MET A 83 -9.05 -10.13 10.64
N TYR A 84 -8.41 -10.48 9.54
CA TYR A 84 -8.17 -11.87 9.18
C TYR A 84 -7.23 -12.57 10.17
N TYR A 85 -6.14 -11.89 10.58
CA TYR A 85 -5.26 -12.40 11.65
C TYR A 85 -6.04 -12.66 12.93
N ASN A 86 -6.86 -11.72 13.37
CA ASN A 86 -7.68 -11.85 14.57
C ASN A 86 -8.60 -13.08 14.48
N LYS A 87 -9.27 -13.26 13.32
CA LYS A 87 -10.18 -14.39 13.09
C LYS A 87 -9.47 -15.75 13.20
N VAL A 88 -8.32 -15.90 12.51
CA VAL A 88 -7.67 -17.21 12.40
C VAL A 88 -6.79 -17.56 13.59
N ASN A 89 -6.37 -16.56 14.39
CA ASN A 89 -5.52 -16.76 15.56
C ASN A 89 -6.27 -16.50 16.89
N HIS A 90 -7.60 -16.25 16.84
CA HIS A 90 -8.40 -15.90 18.03
C HIS A 90 -7.79 -14.73 18.82
N ALA A 91 -7.28 -13.73 18.11
CA ALA A 91 -6.65 -12.52 18.64
C ALA A 91 -7.64 -11.34 18.63
N SER A 92 -7.20 -10.21 19.20
CA SER A 92 -8.00 -8.98 19.30
C SER A 92 -7.15 -7.73 19.08
N VAL A 93 -6.31 -7.74 18.05
CA VAL A 93 -5.53 -6.57 17.65
C VAL A 93 -6.48 -5.48 17.15
N LYS A 94 -6.28 -4.26 17.63
CA LYS A 94 -7.07 -3.09 17.22
C LYS A 94 -6.38 -2.35 16.11
N VAL A 95 -7.16 -1.81 15.18
CA VAL A 95 -6.72 -0.83 14.20
C VAL A 95 -7.28 0.52 14.62
N ILE A 96 -6.45 1.54 14.65
CA ILE A 96 -6.85 2.94 14.86
C ILE A 96 -6.50 3.73 13.61
N GLY A 97 -7.08 4.92 13.45
CA GLY A 97 -6.86 5.78 12.27
C GLY A 97 -7.78 5.49 11.09
N TRP A 98 -8.34 4.30 10.96
CA TRP A 98 -9.23 3.94 9.86
C TRP A 98 -10.53 3.23 10.31
N ASN A 99 -11.61 3.57 9.66
CA ASN A 99 -12.91 2.90 9.81
C ASN A 99 -13.36 2.35 8.45
N ALA A 100 -13.01 1.12 8.15
CA ALA A 100 -13.28 0.47 6.87
C ALA A 100 -14.78 0.42 6.52
N LYS A 101 -15.69 0.33 7.51
CA LYS A 101 -17.14 0.29 7.27
C LYS A 101 -17.68 1.63 6.79
N LYS A 102 -17.16 2.74 7.33
CA LYS A 102 -17.60 4.10 7.01
C LYS A 102 -16.74 4.74 5.91
N LYS A 103 -15.62 4.13 5.58
CA LYS A 103 -14.59 4.70 4.69
C LYS A 103 -14.15 6.10 5.16
N THR A 104 -13.89 6.22 6.46
CA THR A 104 -13.42 7.45 7.10
C THR A 104 -12.23 7.16 7.98
N GLY A 105 -11.29 8.08 8.07
CA GLY A 105 -10.08 7.89 8.87
C GLY A 105 -9.25 9.15 9.03
N GLU A 106 -8.03 8.95 9.49
CA GLU A 106 -7.05 10.01 9.67
C GLU A 106 -6.37 10.29 8.32
N PHE A 107 -6.69 11.44 7.74
CA PHE A 107 -6.11 11.90 6.49
C PHE A 107 -5.31 13.19 6.68
N MET A 108 -4.19 13.28 5.98
CA MET A 108 -3.39 14.50 5.97
C MET A 108 -4.09 15.65 5.22
N GLY A 109 -4.93 15.31 4.22
CA GLY A 109 -5.52 16.28 3.29
C GLY A 109 -4.48 16.85 2.32
N SER A 110 -3.38 16.14 2.10
CA SER A 110 -2.26 16.54 1.25
C SER A 110 -1.41 15.32 0.91
N PHE A 111 -0.77 15.31 -0.25
CA PHE A 111 0.21 14.29 -0.65
C PHE A 111 1.64 14.62 -0.18
N THR A 112 1.89 15.82 0.34
CA THR A 112 3.24 16.32 0.61
C THR A 112 3.42 16.96 1.99
N ASP A 113 2.41 16.92 2.87
CA ASP A 113 2.51 17.51 4.21
C ASP A 113 3.08 16.51 5.22
N GLU A 114 4.41 16.38 5.23
CA GLU A 114 5.13 15.49 6.15
C GLU A 114 4.94 15.89 7.63
N ASN A 115 4.74 17.17 7.92
CA ASN A 115 4.50 17.63 9.30
C ASN A 115 3.14 17.15 9.81
N LYS A 116 2.14 17.11 8.92
CA LYS A 116 0.82 16.60 9.27
C LYS A 116 0.85 15.08 9.50
N SER A 117 1.58 14.35 8.65
CA SER A 117 1.82 12.92 8.83
C SER A 117 2.51 12.64 10.17
N GLN A 118 3.60 13.34 10.48
CA GLN A 118 4.29 13.22 11.76
C GLN A 118 3.36 13.46 12.96
N THR A 119 2.48 14.46 12.84
CA THR A 119 1.51 14.78 13.89
C THR A 119 0.52 13.62 14.11
N ILE A 120 -0.07 13.09 13.03
CA ILE A 120 -1.03 11.99 13.10
C ILE A 120 -0.34 10.73 13.64
N ALA A 121 0.81 10.34 13.10
CA ALA A 121 1.57 9.19 13.56
C ALA A 121 1.94 9.30 15.05
N SER A 122 2.36 10.49 15.51
CA SER A 122 2.64 10.74 16.93
C SER A 122 1.39 10.57 17.80
N GLN A 123 0.22 10.99 17.31
CA GLN A 123 -1.04 10.79 18.03
C GLN A 123 -1.42 9.30 18.13
N GLU A 124 -1.22 8.52 17.06
CA GLU A 124 -1.47 7.08 17.07
C GLU A 124 -0.53 6.33 18.01
N LEU A 125 0.77 6.69 18.01
CA LEU A 125 1.75 6.17 18.97
C LEU A 125 1.36 6.50 20.42
N ASN A 126 0.90 7.72 20.69
CA ASN A 126 0.41 8.14 22.00
C ASN A 126 -0.89 7.41 22.42
N GLN A 127 -1.68 6.92 21.48
CA GLN A 127 -2.84 6.07 21.71
C GLN A 127 -2.45 4.59 21.92
N GLY A 128 -1.16 4.29 21.86
CA GLY A 128 -0.60 2.97 22.13
C GLY A 128 -0.35 2.09 20.92
N ALA A 129 -0.44 2.62 19.71
CA ALA A 129 0.02 1.88 18.53
C ALA A 129 1.53 1.62 18.62
N ASP A 130 1.96 0.42 18.26
CA ASP A 130 3.39 0.07 18.16
C ASP A 130 3.83 -0.16 16.71
N ILE A 131 2.89 -0.16 15.78
CA ILE A 131 3.15 -0.17 14.34
C ILE A 131 2.23 0.86 13.68
N VAL A 132 2.79 1.74 12.86
CA VAL A 132 2.04 2.73 12.08
C VAL A 132 2.20 2.43 10.60
N TYR A 133 1.09 2.29 9.89
CA TYR A 133 1.02 2.14 8.45
C TYR A 133 0.70 3.48 7.81
N SER A 134 1.67 4.04 7.08
CA SER A 134 1.55 5.36 6.48
C SER A 134 1.33 5.25 4.98
N VAL A 135 0.13 5.64 4.52
CA VAL A 135 -0.19 5.70 3.09
C VAL A 135 -0.01 7.15 2.61
N GLY A 136 1.25 7.51 2.39
CA GLY A 136 1.73 8.86 2.14
C GLY A 136 2.28 9.54 3.39
N GLY A 137 3.14 10.55 3.22
CA GLY A 137 3.81 11.23 4.33
C GLY A 137 4.74 10.32 5.14
N GLN A 138 5.36 9.36 4.49
CA GLN A 138 6.15 8.31 5.13
C GLN A 138 7.33 8.88 5.92
N GLN A 139 7.99 9.93 5.42
CA GLN A 139 9.13 10.55 6.14
C GLN A 139 8.67 11.24 7.43
N GLY A 140 7.49 11.85 7.43
CA GLY A 140 6.89 12.41 8.64
C GLY A 140 6.57 11.33 9.66
N THR A 141 6.03 10.18 9.21
CA THR A 141 5.80 9.01 10.06
C THR A 141 7.12 8.45 10.59
N ALA A 142 8.15 8.28 9.75
CA ALA A 142 9.48 7.85 10.18
C ALA A 142 10.06 8.76 11.26
N ALA A 143 9.89 10.08 11.12
CA ALA A 143 10.31 11.04 12.13
C ALA A 143 9.56 10.85 13.46
N ALA A 144 8.25 10.55 13.43
CA ALA A 144 7.48 10.23 14.64
C ALA A 144 7.95 8.93 15.30
N ILE A 145 8.22 7.88 14.52
CA ILE A 145 8.76 6.60 15.00
C ILE A 145 10.12 6.82 15.68
N GLN A 146 11.02 7.58 15.05
CA GLN A 146 12.35 7.87 15.59
C GLN A 146 12.25 8.68 16.89
N GLN A 147 11.38 9.68 16.96
CA GLN A 147 11.13 10.45 18.19
C GLN A 147 10.58 9.59 19.33
N ALA A 148 9.79 8.59 19.01
CA ALA A 148 9.28 7.61 19.98
C ALA A 148 10.33 6.56 20.40
N GLY A 149 11.54 6.59 19.84
CA GLY A 149 12.65 5.68 20.17
C GLY A 149 12.79 4.48 19.23
N GLY A 150 12.02 4.43 18.17
CA GLY A 150 12.10 3.41 17.11
C GLY A 150 11.97 1.98 17.63
N PRO A 151 12.59 0.99 16.96
CA PRO A 151 12.52 -0.42 17.37
C PRO A 151 13.07 -0.71 18.77
N SER A 152 13.92 0.16 19.32
CA SER A 152 14.40 0.03 20.70
C SER A 152 13.29 0.28 21.72
N ALA A 153 12.32 1.13 21.40
CA ALA A 153 11.10 1.34 22.17
C ALA A 153 9.96 0.41 21.72
N GLY A 154 10.19 -0.47 20.74
CA GLY A 154 9.21 -1.42 20.23
C GLY A 154 8.26 -0.86 19.20
N VAL A 155 8.55 0.31 18.61
CA VAL A 155 7.71 0.95 17.56
C VAL A 155 8.36 0.83 16.18
N SER A 156 7.55 0.74 15.14
CA SER A 156 8.01 0.58 13.75
C SER A 156 6.97 1.12 12.77
N GLU A 157 7.42 1.33 11.53
CA GLU A 157 6.59 1.78 10.42
C GLU A 157 6.39 0.68 9.38
N ILE A 158 5.31 0.78 8.61
CA ILE A 158 5.16 0.14 7.31
C ILE A 158 5.10 1.23 6.24
N TRP A 159 6.00 1.11 5.28
CA TRP A 159 6.15 2.00 4.13
C TRP A 159 5.22 1.62 2.98
N VAL A 160 5.07 2.48 1.97
CA VAL A 160 4.28 2.20 0.76
C VAL A 160 5.00 2.58 -0.54
N ASP A 161 4.44 2.08 -1.63
CA ASP A 161 4.76 2.30 -3.04
C ASP A 161 6.05 1.63 -3.50
N GLU A 162 7.13 1.75 -2.77
CA GLU A 162 8.43 1.13 -3.04
C GLU A 162 9.03 0.54 -1.77
N ASP A 163 10.12 -0.21 -1.88
CA ASP A 163 10.90 -0.60 -0.71
C ASP A 163 11.57 0.63 -0.09
N GLY A 164 11.06 1.09 1.05
CA GLY A 164 11.56 2.29 1.72
C GLY A 164 13.04 2.22 2.12
N CYS A 165 13.62 1.02 2.18
CA CYS A 165 15.05 0.84 2.43
C CYS A 165 15.93 1.31 1.27
N ASP A 166 15.41 1.31 0.03
CA ASP A 166 16.16 1.73 -1.15
C ASP A 166 16.38 3.23 -1.20
N PRO A 167 15.32 4.09 -1.15
CA PRO A 167 15.51 5.54 -1.16
C PRO A 167 16.00 6.09 0.17
N TYR A 168 15.70 5.43 1.30
CA TYR A 168 16.02 5.90 2.65
C TYR A 168 16.71 4.82 3.50
N PRO A 169 17.97 4.45 3.18
CA PRO A 169 18.68 3.37 3.90
C PRO A 169 18.84 3.63 5.40
N SER A 170 18.87 4.89 5.83
CA SER A 170 18.96 5.27 7.25
C SER A 170 17.71 4.90 8.04
N ASP A 171 16.55 4.86 7.39
CA ASP A 171 15.26 4.63 8.00
C ASP A 171 14.86 3.14 7.96
N CYS A 172 15.60 2.33 7.19
CA CYS A 172 15.38 0.88 7.05
C CYS A 172 15.28 0.15 8.39
N LYS A 173 16.06 0.58 9.37
CA LYS A 173 16.02 0.04 10.74
C LYS A 173 14.65 0.19 11.42
N ASP A 174 13.83 1.16 11.00
CA ASP A 174 12.52 1.50 11.56
C ASP A 174 11.38 0.84 10.78
N LEU A 175 11.66 0.32 9.55
CA LEU A 175 10.68 -0.25 8.64
C LEU A 175 10.49 -1.76 8.87
N LEU A 176 9.29 -2.15 9.32
CA LEU A 176 8.94 -3.58 9.46
C LEU A 176 8.86 -4.27 8.08
N THR A 177 8.32 -3.60 7.09
CA THR A 177 8.28 -3.93 5.66
C THR A 177 7.74 -2.72 4.88
N SER A 178 7.65 -2.84 3.56
CA SER A 178 6.96 -1.89 2.69
C SER A 178 5.87 -2.62 1.89
N VAL A 179 4.77 -1.93 1.59
CA VAL A 179 3.75 -2.40 0.65
C VAL A 179 4.08 -1.83 -0.71
N GLU A 180 4.56 -2.69 -1.60
CA GLU A 180 5.12 -2.29 -2.88
C GLU A 180 4.08 -2.26 -4.00
N LYS A 181 4.25 -1.30 -4.90
CA LYS A 181 3.57 -1.13 -6.16
C LYS A 181 4.62 -1.09 -7.28
N ASN A 182 4.71 -2.16 -8.04
CA ASN A 182 5.76 -2.36 -9.05
C ASN A 182 5.42 -1.63 -10.35
N ILE A 183 5.47 -0.29 -10.32
CA ILE A 183 5.15 0.58 -11.46
C ILE A 183 6.16 0.41 -12.59
N THR A 184 7.45 0.31 -12.29
CA THR A 184 8.53 0.29 -13.28
C THR A 184 8.37 -0.83 -14.33
N PRO A 185 8.11 -2.11 -13.98
CA PRO A 185 7.94 -3.15 -14.99
C PRO A 185 6.73 -2.94 -15.89
N SER A 186 5.60 -2.49 -15.33
CA SER A 186 4.37 -2.26 -16.10
C SER A 186 4.51 -1.07 -17.05
N LEU A 187 5.08 0.05 -16.56
CA LEU A 187 5.35 1.22 -17.39
C LEU A 187 6.37 0.89 -18.49
N TYR A 188 7.45 0.14 -18.16
CA TYR A 188 8.41 -0.32 -19.16
C TYR A 188 7.74 -1.15 -20.26
N ALA A 189 6.80 -2.04 -19.90
CA ALA A 189 6.06 -2.83 -20.89
C ALA A 189 5.24 -1.94 -21.84
N VAL A 190 4.59 -0.89 -21.32
CA VAL A 190 3.86 0.10 -22.12
C VAL A 190 4.80 0.83 -23.08
N LEU A 191 5.89 1.41 -22.57
CA LEU A 191 6.89 2.12 -23.39
C LEU A 191 7.49 1.22 -24.48
N LYS A 192 7.84 -0.01 -24.12
CA LYS A 192 8.36 -1.00 -25.07
C LYS A 192 7.34 -1.32 -26.16
N SER A 193 6.06 -1.46 -25.81
CA SER A 193 5.01 -1.73 -26.78
C SER A 193 4.81 -0.59 -27.77
N ASP A 194 4.97 0.65 -27.31
CA ASP A 194 4.92 1.83 -28.19
C ASP A 194 6.09 1.85 -29.17
N VAL A 195 7.34 1.70 -28.67
CA VAL A 195 8.56 1.68 -29.49
C VAL A 195 8.53 0.55 -30.55
N THR A 196 7.95 -0.60 -30.21
CA THR A 196 7.84 -1.76 -31.13
C THR A 196 6.61 -1.70 -32.04
N GLY A 197 5.78 -0.66 -31.95
CA GLY A 197 4.55 -0.52 -32.74
C GLY A 197 3.44 -1.50 -32.36
N SER A 198 3.52 -2.10 -31.17
CA SER A 198 2.55 -3.08 -30.64
C SER A 198 1.62 -2.51 -29.56
N PHE A 199 1.67 -1.21 -29.32
CA PHE A 199 0.82 -0.54 -28.33
C PHE A 199 -0.66 -0.78 -28.61
N LYS A 200 -1.40 -1.15 -27.56
CA LYS A 200 -2.85 -1.31 -27.60
C LYS A 200 -3.45 -0.44 -26.51
N GLY A 201 -4.14 0.61 -26.90
CA GLY A 201 -4.93 1.43 -25.99
C GLY A 201 -6.33 0.88 -25.76
N GLY A 202 -7.10 1.59 -24.95
CA GLY A 202 -8.47 1.22 -24.57
C GLY A 202 -8.54 0.10 -23.53
N GLY A 203 -7.39 -0.29 -22.96
CA GLY A 203 -7.29 -1.33 -21.95
C GLY A 203 -6.72 -0.83 -20.61
N GLU A 204 -6.70 -1.74 -19.66
CA GLU A 204 -6.14 -1.55 -18.32
C GLU A 204 -5.18 -2.69 -18.01
N TYR A 205 -4.03 -2.34 -17.43
CA TYR A 205 -3.19 -3.30 -16.70
C TYR A 205 -3.61 -3.27 -15.24
N LEU A 206 -3.86 -4.43 -14.67
CA LEU A 206 -4.22 -4.59 -13.28
C LEU A 206 -3.11 -5.36 -12.55
N GLY A 207 -2.22 -4.62 -11.88
CA GLY A 207 -1.13 -5.20 -11.10
C GLY A 207 -1.64 -5.93 -9.86
N THR A 208 -1.23 -7.17 -9.67
CA THR A 208 -1.67 -8.08 -8.59
C THR A 208 -0.49 -8.75 -7.91
N LEU A 209 -0.72 -9.45 -6.80
CA LEU A 209 0.29 -10.35 -6.22
C LEU A 209 0.68 -11.48 -7.20
N ALA A 210 -0.24 -11.92 -8.06
CA ALA A 210 -0.02 -13.06 -8.95
C ALA A 210 1.02 -12.77 -10.04
N ASP A 211 1.00 -11.56 -10.60
CA ASP A 211 1.94 -11.09 -11.61
C ASP A 211 3.09 -10.25 -11.05
N ASN A 212 3.19 -10.16 -9.71
CA ASN A 212 4.12 -9.30 -8.98
C ASN A 212 3.94 -7.80 -9.27
N GLY A 213 2.74 -7.37 -9.68
CA GLY A 213 2.40 -5.96 -9.81
C GLY A 213 2.30 -5.24 -8.47
N VAL A 214 2.04 -5.99 -7.39
CA VAL A 214 2.12 -5.55 -6.00
C VAL A 214 2.83 -6.59 -5.14
N GLY A 215 3.38 -6.18 -4.00
CA GLY A 215 4.11 -7.06 -3.11
C GLY A 215 4.33 -6.46 -1.72
N ILE A 216 5.05 -7.19 -0.89
CA ILE A 216 5.67 -6.64 0.32
C ILE A 216 7.19 -6.81 0.22
N ALA A 217 7.92 -5.80 0.65
CA ALA A 217 9.38 -5.80 0.69
C ALA A 217 9.92 -6.88 1.63
N PRO A 218 11.17 -7.29 1.48
CA PRO A 218 11.87 -8.07 2.48
C PRO A 218 11.85 -7.37 3.85
N TYR A 219 11.98 -8.14 4.92
CA TYR A 219 11.97 -7.58 6.28
C TYR A 219 13.29 -6.92 6.70
N HIS A 220 14.29 -6.90 5.85
CA HIS A 220 15.60 -6.27 6.08
C HIS A 220 16.08 -6.42 7.53
N ASP A 221 16.25 -5.33 8.27
CA ASP A 221 16.71 -5.30 9.67
C ASP A 221 15.74 -5.98 10.65
N PHE A 222 14.52 -6.25 10.23
CA PHE A 222 13.53 -7.01 10.97
C PHE A 222 13.54 -8.51 10.65
N ALA A 223 14.31 -8.97 9.66
CA ALA A 223 14.28 -10.38 9.23
C ALA A 223 14.55 -11.37 10.36
N SER A 224 15.46 -11.04 11.30
CA SER A 224 15.74 -11.85 12.49
C SER A 224 14.78 -11.62 13.64
N LYS A 225 14.02 -10.51 13.62
CA LYS A 225 13.08 -10.10 14.69
C LYS A 225 11.67 -10.64 14.44
N VAL A 226 11.25 -10.75 13.18
CA VAL A 226 9.95 -11.34 12.82
C VAL A 226 10.01 -12.85 13.02
N PRO A 227 9.14 -13.45 13.87
CA PRO A 227 9.17 -14.89 14.13
C PRO A 227 9.03 -15.72 12.84
N ALA A 228 9.86 -16.75 12.67
CA ALA A 228 9.86 -17.61 11.47
C ALA A 228 8.47 -18.19 11.15
N LYS A 229 7.69 -18.54 12.19
CA LYS A 229 6.31 -19.00 12.03
C LYS A 229 5.42 -17.93 11.39
N LEU A 230 5.60 -16.66 11.75
CA LEU A 230 4.82 -15.55 11.19
C LEU A 230 5.25 -15.28 9.73
N GLN A 231 6.55 -15.29 9.43
CA GLN A 231 7.06 -15.18 8.06
C GLN A 231 6.47 -16.28 7.16
N ALA A 232 6.48 -17.53 7.63
CA ALA A 232 5.90 -18.66 6.90
C ALA A 232 4.39 -18.51 6.69
N ALA A 233 3.67 -17.98 7.69
CA ALA A 233 2.23 -17.74 7.58
C ALA A 233 1.91 -16.65 6.55
N VAL A 234 2.66 -15.53 6.53
CA VAL A 234 2.52 -14.46 5.51
C VAL A 234 2.79 -15.01 4.11
N LYS A 235 3.86 -15.81 3.94
CA LYS A 235 4.16 -16.45 2.65
C LYS A 235 3.05 -17.39 2.18
N ALA A 236 2.52 -18.22 3.08
CA ALA A 236 1.40 -19.11 2.76
C ALA A 236 0.12 -18.33 2.43
N LEU A 237 -0.11 -17.20 3.09
CA LEU A 237 -1.23 -16.32 2.84
C LEU A 237 -1.13 -15.67 1.45
N ALA A 238 0.06 -15.18 1.08
CA ALA A 238 0.32 -14.66 -0.25
C ALA A 238 -0.01 -15.69 -1.35
N ALA A 239 0.39 -16.96 -1.16
CA ALA A 239 0.04 -18.04 -2.10
C ALA A 239 -1.46 -18.25 -2.22
N LYS A 240 -2.23 -18.15 -1.13
CA LYS A 240 -3.70 -18.27 -1.15
C LYS A 240 -4.37 -17.09 -1.87
N ILE A 241 -3.84 -15.89 -1.73
CA ILE A 241 -4.35 -14.72 -2.46
C ILE A 241 -4.03 -14.86 -3.96
N LYS A 242 -2.79 -15.22 -4.31
CA LYS A 242 -2.38 -15.48 -5.71
C LYS A 242 -3.24 -16.52 -6.41
N SER A 243 -3.72 -17.54 -5.69
CA SER A 243 -4.59 -18.59 -6.24
C SER A 243 -6.09 -18.23 -6.21
N GLY A 244 -6.47 -17.07 -5.67
CA GLY A 244 -7.87 -16.68 -5.49
C GLY A 244 -8.59 -17.41 -4.35
N ALA A 245 -7.89 -18.22 -3.54
CA ALA A 245 -8.48 -18.92 -2.40
C ALA A 245 -8.87 -17.97 -1.24
N ILE A 246 -8.29 -16.78 -1.21
CA ILE A 246 -8.64 -15.70 -0.29
C ILE A 246 -8.76 -14.43 -1.12
N ASN A 247 -9.90 -13.74 -0.98
CA ASN A 247 -10.08 -12.38 -1.45
C ASN A 247 -9.73 -11.42 -0.30
N PRO A 248 -8.70 -10.57 -0.45
CA PRO A 248 -8.29 -9.61 0.57
C PRO A 248 -9.30 -8.47 0.77
N ASP A 249 -10.09 -8.18 -0.24
CA ASP A 249 -11.11 -7.15 -0.19
C ASP A 249 -12.52 -7.77 -0.21
N PRO A 250 -13.15 -7.95 0.98
CA PRO A 250 -14.52 -8.46 1.05
C PRO A 250 -15.57 -7.42 0.61
N TYR A 251 -15.15 -6.18 0.34
CA TYR A 251 -16.01 -5.09 -0.10
C TYR A 251 -15.91 -4.85 -1.61
N ASP A 252 -14.89 -5.42 -2.27
CA ASP A 252 -14.76 -5.39 -3.72
C ASP A 252 -15.89 -6.24 -4.33
N LYS A 253 -16.88 -5.57 -4.88
CA LYS A 253 -17.93 -6.21 -5.66
C LYS A 253 -17.36 -6.40 -7.07
N VAL A 254 -16.72 -7.53 -7.31
CA VAL A 254 -16.42 -7.99 -8.66
C VAL A 254 -17.70 -8.13 -9.45
#